data_9f77828a6c543b0970cefeb26542c463
#
_entry.id   9f77828a6c543b0970cefeb26542c463
#
_cell.length_a   1.000
_cell.length_b   1.000
_cell.length_c   1.000
_cell.angle_alpha   90.00
_cell.angle_beta   90.00
_cell.angle_gamma   90.00
#
_symmetry.space_group_name_H-M   'P 1'
#
loop_
_entity.id
_entity.type
_entity.pdbx_description
1 polymer ?
#
loop_
_entity_poly.entity_id
_entity_poly.type
_entity_poly.pdbx_seq_one_letter_code
_entity_poly.pdbx_strand_id
1 'polypeptide(L)'
;MRVPSSAAELRRRDMINRVRTPVAGGHHRVAVLSLKGGVGKTTTTVGLGATLASLRGDRVIAVDANPDRGTLSDKVRLETAATVRDLLNERGHIRRYADVRSFTSQAPSRLEILASDRDPTVSVAFSDQDYSMVARVLEHYYSICLTDCGTGLLHSAMQGVLRLADQIVLVSSPSVDGARSASATLDWLAAHSYGDLVRNAVVVLSIVRPRNKSTVDLNRLEEHFAARCRAVVRIPYDSHLEEGAEVELDLLSRQTADAYLALAAVIGDGFAMPARAMRV
;
A
#
# COMPACT_ATOMS: atom_id res chain seq x y z
N MET A 1 -35.44 18.57 -13.58
CA MET A 1 -34.32 18.76 -14.51
C MET A 1 -33.02 18.42 -13.79
N ARG A 2 -32.27 17.38 -14.16
CA ARG A 2 -30.92 17.12 -13.61
C ARG A 2 -29.96 18.10 -14.28
N VAL A 3 -29.22 18.86 -13.50
CA VAL A 3 -28.11 19.68 -13.97
C VAL A 3 -27.07 18.73 -14.59
N PRO A 4 -26.56 18.99 -15.80
CA PRO A 4 -25.53 18.15 -16.40
C PRO A 4 -24.29 18.12 -15.49
N SER A 5 -23.81 16.92 -15.14
CA SER A 5 -22.60 16.76 -14.34
C SER A 5 -21.40 17.32 -15.11
N SER A 6 -20.52 18.06 -14.43
CA SER A 6 -19.29 18.56 -15.05
C SER A 6 -18.36 17.41 -15.47
N ALA A 7 -17.46 17.65 -16.43
CA ALA A 7 -16.47 16.64 -16.82
C ALA A 7 -15.60 16.16 -15.64
N ALA A 8 -15.34 17.03 -14.68
CA ALA A 8 -14.61 16.69 -13.47
C ALA A 8 -15.43 15.74 -12.55
N GLU A 9 -16.72 15.99 -12.41
CA GLU A 9 -17.62 15.12 -11.64
C GLU A 9 -17.76 13.74 -12.29
N LEU A 10 -17.86 13.68 -13.61
CA LEU A 10 -17.92 12.42 -14.35
C LEU A 10 -16.63 11.61 -14.15
N ARG A 11 -15.47 12.24 -14.26
CA ARG A 11 -14.17 11.58 -13.99
C ARG A 11 -14.08 11.08 -12.54
N ARG A 12 -14.52 11.88 -11.57
CA ARG A 12 -14.52 11.47 -10.17
C ARG A 12 -15.45 10.28 -9.93
N ARG A 13 -16.62 10.26 -10.52
CA ARG A 13 -17.55 9.12 -10.44
C ARG A 13 -16.99 7.87 -11.08
N ASP A 14 -16.32 8.00 -12.22
CA ASP A 14 -15.63 6.88 -12.86
C ASP A 14 -14.56 6.29 -11.94
N MET A 15 -13.69 7.13 -11.36
CA MET A 15 -12.67 6.67 -10.41
C MET A 15 -13.29 5.96 -9.19
N ILE A 16 -14.36 6.50 -8.62
CA ILE A 16 -15.06 5.85 -7.49
C ILE A 16 -15.64 4.49 -7.90
N ASN A 17 -16.19 4.35 -9.09
CA ASN A 17 -16.69 3.08 -9.59
C ASN A 17 -15.57 2.05 -9.73
N ARG A 18 -14.41 2.45 -10.23
CA ARG A 18 -13.21 1.59 -10.32
C ARG A 18 -12.71 1.17 -8.95
N VAL A 19 -12.69 2.07 -7.97
CA VAL A 19 -12.36 1.75 -6.57
C VAL A 19 -13.31 0.69 -6.00
N ARG A 20 -14.56 0.69 -6.40
CA ARG A 20 -15.62 -0.23 -5.93
C ARG A 20 -15.70 -1.54 -6.71
N THR A 21 -14.80 -1.78 -7.65
CA THR A 21 -14.73 -3.05 -8.36
C THR A 21 -14.70 -4.21 -7.37
N PRO A 22 -15.56 -5.22 -7.53
CA PRO A 22 -15.54 -6.41 -6.67
C PRO A 22 -14.20 -7.15 -6.77
N VAL A 23 -13.73 -7.67 -5.64
CA VAL A 23 -12.50 -8.46 -5.58
C VAL A 23 -12.78 -9.88 -6.04
N ALA A 24 -12.15 -10.31 -7.13
CA ALA A 24 -12.26 -11.69 -7.61
C ALA A 24 -11.65 -12.66 -6.57
N GLY A 25 -12.37 -13.72 -6.27
CA GLY A 25 -11.94 -14.69 -5.24
C GLY A 25 -12.03 -14.20 -3.80
N GLY A 26 -12.57 -13.01 -3.56
CA GLY A 26 -12.87 -12.46 -2.24
C GLY A 26 -11.69 -11.89 -1.46
N HIS A 27 -10.46 -11.98 -1.99
CA HIS A 27 -9.27 -11.47 -1.31
C HIS A 27 -8.21 -10.99 -2.32
N HIS A 28 -7.57 -9.84 -2.01
CA HIS A 28 -6.55 -9.22 -2.86
C HIS A 28 -5.43 -8.62 -2.01
N ARG A 29 -4.18 -8.91 -2.36
CA ARG A 29 -2.98 -8.45 -1.65
C ARG A 29 -2.18 -7.47 -2.48
N VAL A 30 -1.89 -6.31 -1.90
CA VAL A 30 -1.06 -5.27 -2.49
C VAL A 30 0.19 -5.09 -1.64
N ALA A 31 1.36 -5.29 -2.20
CA ALA A 31 2.62 -5.00 -1.55
C ALA A 31 3.09 -3.59 -1.89
N VAL A 32 3.39 -2.78 -0.87
CA VAL A 32 3.92 -1.43 -1.04
C VAL A 32 5.41 -1.45 -0.77
N LEU A 33 6.20 -1.15 -1.79
CA LEU A 33 7.66 -1.33 -1.82
C LEU A 33 8.39 0.00 -2.00
N SER A 34 9.58 0.08 -1.44
CA SER A 34 10.60 1.07 -1.81
C SER A 34 11.96 0.58 -1.31
N LEU A 35 13.03 0.82 -2.08
CA LEU A 35 14.41 0.52 -1.64
C LEU A 35 15.01 1.63 -0.77
N LYS A 36 14.38 2.79 -0.71
CA LYS A 36 14.85 3.94 0.07
C LYS A 36 13.90 4.25 1.20
N GLY A 37 14.46 4.60 2.35
CA GLY A 37 13.72 5.19 3.46
C GLY A 37 13.32 6.65 3.17
N GLY A 38 12.27 7.13 3.81
CA GLY A 38 11.85 8.52 3.74
C GLY A 38 11.19 8.98 2.44
N VAL A 39 10.84 8.06 1.54
CA VAL A 39 10.18 8.40 0.25
C VAL A 39 8.65 8.48 0.34
N GLY A 40 8.07 8.28 1.51
CA GLY A 40 6.62 8.32 1.71
C GLY A 40 5.91 6.98 1.51
N LYS A 41 6.60 5.87 1.63
CA LYS A 41 6.03 4.52 1.46
C LYS A 41 4.91 4.23 2.45
N THR A 42 5.14 4.39 3.74
CA THR A 42 4.14 4.16 4.80
C THR A 42 2.97 5.13 4.68
N THR A 43 3.24 6.40 4.41
CA THR A 43 2.20 7.40 4.14
C THR A 43 1.34 7.02 2.94
N THR A 44 1.95 6.54 1.86
CA THR A 44 1.24 6.03 0.68
C THR A 44 0.38 4.82 1.01
N THR A 45 0.88 3.89 1.82
CA THR A 45 0.12 2.71 2.28
C THR A 45 -1.15 3.15 3.01
N VAL A 46 -1.03 4.07 3.96
CA VAL A 46 -2.18 4.55 4.75
C VAL A 46 -3.12 5.40 3.92
N GLY A 47 -2.61 6.31 3.09
CA GLY A 47 -3.43 7.15 2.21
C GLY A 47 -4.25 6.33 1.21
N LEU A 48 -3.62 5.34 0.58
CA LEU A 48 -4.29 4.40 -0.31
C LEU A 48 -5.31 3.55 0.45
N GLY A 49 -4.90 2.96 1.57
CA GLY A 49 -5.76 2.09 2.38
C GLY A 49 -6.97 2.83 2.94
N ALA A 50 -6.78 4.04 3.45
CA ALA A 50 -7.85 4.89 3.96
C ALA A 50 -8.85 5.28 2.84
N THR A 51 -8.35 5.61 1.65
CA THR A 51 -9.18 5.92 0.49
C THR A 51 -10.01 4.70 0.06
N LEU A 52 -9.40 3.54 -0.04
CA LEU A 52 -10.10 2.27 -0.34
C LEU A 52 -11.17 1.97 0.72
N ALA A 53 -10.81 2.02 2.00
CA ALA A 53 -11.71 1.69 3.10
C ALA A 53 -12.91 2.65 3.20
N SER A 54 -12.71 3.95 2.93
CA SER A 54 -13.77 4.95 3.00
C SER A 54 -14.81 4.82 1.87
N LEU A 55 -14.40 4.29 0.72
CA LEU A 55 -15.24 4.22 -0.48
C LEU A 55 -15.85 2.84 -0.72
N ARG A 56 -15.31 1.80 -0.09
CA ARG A 56 -15.77 0.42 -0.23
C ARG A 56 -16.62 -0.01 0.97
N GLY A 57 -17.49 -1.00 0.77
CA GLY A 57 -18.30 -1.58 1.84
C GLY A 57 -17.64 -2.76 2.57
N ASP A 58 -16.59 -3.32 1.97
CA ASP A 58 -15.82 -4.45 2.53
C ASP A 58 -14.65 -3.96 3.41
N ARG A 59 -13.98 -4.90 4.09
CA ARG A 59 -12.91 -4.57 5.04
C ARG A 59 -11.56 -4.47 4.35
N VAL A 60 -10.81 -3.44 4.70
CA VAL A 60 -9.44 -3.18 4.24
C VAL A 60 -8.50 -3.11 5.44
N ILE A 61 -7.38 -3.82 5.36
CA ILE A 61 -6.33 -3.80 6.38
C ILE A 61 -4.98 -3.43 5.78
N ALA A 62 -4.17 -2.72 6.55
CA ALA A 62 -2.75 -2.52 6.28
C ALA A 62 -1.92 -3.25 7.33
N VAL A 63 -0.91 -3.98 6.88
CA VAL A 63 -0.02 -4.78 7.74
C VAL A 63 1.39 -4.22 7.65
N ASP A 64 2.01 -4.03 8.81
CA ASP A 64 3.41 -3.63 8.90
C ASP A 64 4.31 -4.86 8.86
N ALA A 65 5.00 -5.04 7.75
CA ALA A 65 6.00 -6.10 7.55
C ALA A 65 7.42 -5.54 7.44
N ASN A 66 7.66 -4.33 7.96
CA ASN A 66 8.97 -3.71 7.94
C ASN A 66 9.84 -4.27 9.08
N PRO A 67 10.98 -4.93 8.79
CA PRO A 67 11.89 -5.45 9.81
C PRO A 67 12.68 -4.36 10.52
N ASP A 68 12.79 -3.16 9.92
CA ASP A 68 13.58 -2.05 10.41
C ASP A 68 12.71 -1.05 11.20
N ARG A 69 12.08 -1.48 12.28
CA ARG A 69 11.14 -0.65 13.04
C ARG A 69 10.04 -0.04 12.14
N GLY A 70 8.95 -0.73 12.03
CA GLY A 70 7.80 -0.27 11.26
C GLY A 70 7.20 1.02 11.82
N THR A 71 6.76 1.87 10.91
CA THR A 71 6.20 3.19 11.20
C THR A 71 4.70 3.28 10.91
N LEU A 72 4.06 2.17 10.55
CA LEU A 72 2.63 2.15 10.26
C LEU A 72 1.80 2.60 11.47
N SER A 73 2.23 2.23 12.68
CA SER A 73 1.62 2.63 13.95
C SER A 73 1.69 4.14 14.24
N ASP A 74 2.58 4.86 13.57
CA ASP A 74 2.71 6.32 13.73
C ASP A 74 1.69 7.08 12.85
N LYS A 75 1.05 6.40 11.90
CA LYS A 75 0.16 6.98 10.89
C LYS A 75 -1.32 6.84 11.20
N VAL A 76 -1.67 6.05 12.22
CA VAL A 76 -3.04 5.84 12.69
C VAL A 76 -3.03 5.82 14.21
N ARG A 77 -4.03 6.43 14.82
CA ARG A 77 -4.17 6.39 16.28
C ARG A 77 -4.34 4.95 16.76
N LEU A 78 -3.44 4.49 17.61
CA LEU A 78 -3.48 3.14 18.16
C LEU A 78 -4.60 2.97 19.19
N GLU A 79 -5.34 1.87 19.07
CA GLU A 79 -6.34 1.42 20.03
C GLU A 79 -5.83 0.25 20.88
N THR A 80 -4.75 -0.40 20.46
CA THR A 80 -4.13 -1.55 21.10
C THR A 80 -2.62 -1.51 20.96
N ALA A 81 -1.91 -2.15 21.88
CA ALA A 81 -0.46 -2.41 21.78
C ALA A 81 -0.15 -3.73 21.05
N ALA A 82 -1.16 -4.49 20.61
CA ALA A 82 -0.98 -5.75 19.93
C ALA A 82 -0.27 -5.56 18.57
N THR A 83 0.52 -6.55 18.20
CA THR A 83 1.38 -6.54 17.02
C THR A 83 1.09 -7.73 16.10
N VAL A 84 1.71 -7.72 14.92
CA VAL A 84 1.70 -8.86 13.98
C VAL A 84 2.17 -10.14 14.67
N ARG A 85 3.18 -10.06 15.55
CA ARG A 85 3.69 -11.19 16.32
C ARG A 85 2.64 -11.75 17.29
N ASP A 86 1.92 -10.88 17.96
CA ASP A 86 0.84 -11.28 18.88
C ASP A 86 -0.26 -12.03 18.13
N LEU A 87 -0.70 -11.52 16.97
CA LEU A 87 -1.67 -12.19 16.12
C LEU A 87 -1.17 -13.57 15.69
N LEU A 88 0.09 -13.67 15.28
CA LEU A 88 0.71 -14.92 14.87
C LEU A 88 0.69 -15.96 16.01
N ASN A 89 1.05 -15.55 17.23
CA ASN A 89 1.07 -16.42 18.41
C ASN A 89 -0.32 -16.89 18.80
N GLU A 90 -1.34 -16.05 18.67
CA GLU A 90 -2.72 -16.31 19.05
C GLU A 90 -3.59 -16.83 17.90
N ARG A 91 -3.04 -17.06 16.70
CA ARG A 91 -3.80 -17.43 15.49
C ARG A 91 -4.70 -18.65 15.68
N GLY A 92 -4.30 -19.58 16.53
CA GLY A 92 -5.08 -20.78 16.86
C GLY A 92 -6.40 -20.48 17.57
N HIS A 93 -6.55 -19.32 18.20
CA HIS A 93 -7.73 -18.87 18.93
C HIS A 93 -8.65 -17.95 18.12
N ILE A 94 -8.24 -17.52 16.93
CA ILE A 94 -9.03 -16.64 16.06
C ILE A 94 -10.08 -17.47 15.32
N ARG A 95 -11.36 -17.21 15.62
CA ARG A 95 -12.51 -17.93 15.06
C ARG A 95 -13.47 -17.02 14.29
N ARG A 96 -13.49 -15.73 14.59
CA ARG A 96 -14.42 -14.74 14.05
C ARG A 96 -13.74 -13.37 13.91
N TYR A 97 -14.39 -12.48 13.18
CA TYR A 97 -13.87 -11.13 12.96
C TYR A 97 -13.55 -10.37 14.26
N ALA A 98 -14.40 -10.48 15.28
CA ALA A 98 -14.15 -9.82 16.56
C ALA A 98 -12.81 -10.23 17.20
N ASP A 99 -12.39 -11.47 17.00
CA ASP A 99 -11.12 -11.97 17.54
C ASP A 99 -9.93 -11.31 16.83
N VAL A 100 -9.94 -11.25 15.48
CA VAL A 100 -8.86 -10.57 14.74
C VAL A 100 -8.89 -9.07 14.96
N ARG A 101 -10.06 -8.45 15.07
CA ARG A 101 -10.22 -7.01 15.31
C ARG A 101 -9.56 -6.57 16.62
N SER A 102 -9.46 -7.41 17.63
CA SER A 102 -8.80 -7.10 18.90
C SER A 102 -7.27 -6.85 18.76
N PHE A 103 -6.65 -7.28 17.65
CA PHE A 103 -5.23 -7.05 17.35
C PHE A 103 -4.99 -5.81 16.49
N THR A 104 -6.04 -5.19 15.98
CA THR A 104 -5.93 -4.06 15.04
C THR A 104 -6.36 -2.75 15.67
N SER A 105 -5.94 -1.66 15.06
CA SER A 105 -6.45 -0.31 15.33
C SER A 105 -7.16 0.21 14.09
N GLN A 106 -8.32 0.83 14.26
CA GLN A 106 -9.15 1.32 13.16
C GLN A 106 -9.14 2.84 13.09
N ALA A 107 -8.82 3.36 11.89
CA ALA A 107 -8.91 4.78 11.59
C ALA A 107 -10.36 5.22 11.33
N PRO A 108 -10.68 6.53 11.39
CA PRO A 108 -12.00 7.07 11.02
C PRO A 108 -12.44 6.67 9.61
N SER A 109 -11.51 6.47 8.68
CA SER A 109 -11.76 5.94 7.33
C SER A 109 -12.25 4.49 7.29
N ARG A 110 -12.22 3.79 8.40
CA ARG A 110 -12.43 2.35 8.61
C ARG A 110 -11.24 1.47 8.17
N LEU A 111 -10.15 2.06 7.71
CA LEU A 111 -8.91 1.30 7.53
C LEU A 111 -8.48 0.72 8.88
N GLU A 112 -8.23 -0.58 8.92
CA GLU A 112 -7.58 -1.22 10.06
C GLU A 112 -6.08 -1.36 9.81
N ILE A 113 -5.29 -1.23 10.86
CA ILE A 113 -3.86 -1.50 10.80
C ILE A 113 -3.47 -2.59 11.79
N LEU A 114 -2.53 -3.42 11.37
CA LEU A 114 -1.85 -4.39 12.20
C LEU A 114 -0.38 -3.97 12.31
N ALA A 115 -0.02 -3.48 13.48
CA ALA A 115 1.30 -2.88 13.72
C ALA A 115 2.39 -3.94 13.88
N SER A 116 3.63 -3.58 13.55
CA SER A 116 4.80 -4.38 13.86
C SER A 116 5.26 -4.16 15.30
N ASP A 117 6.13 -5.06 15.77
CA ASP A 117 6.79 -4.88 17.05
C ASP A 117 7.72 -3.67 17.00
N ARG A 118 7.83 -2.95 18.13
CA ARG A 118 8.73 -1.80 18.25
C ARG A 118 10.19 -2.22 18.49
N ASP A 119 10.40 -3.46 18.92
CA ASP A 119 11.74 -4.03 19.06
C ASP A 119 12.23 -4.54 17.70
N PRO A 120 13.28 -3.93 17.13
CA PRO A 120 13.82 -4.36 15.83
C PRO A 120 14.26 -5.82 15.81
N THR A 121 14.73 -6.35 16.95
CA THR A 121 15.18 -7.75 17.07
C THR A 121 14.01 -8.71 16.81
N VAL A 122 12.84 -8.40 17.35
CA VAL A 122 11.62 -9.20 17.12
C VAL A 122 11.13 -9.06 15.70
N SER A 123 11.17 -7.85 15.14
CA SER A 123 10.75 -7.58 13.76
C SER A 123 11.64 -8.27 12.73
N VAL A 124 12.95 -8.31 12.94
CA VAL A 124 13.91 -9.02 12.05
C VAL A 124 13.65 -10.54 12.03
N ALA A 125 13.20 -11.10 13.14
CA ALA A 125 12.87 -12.53 13.23
C ALA A 125 11.57 -12.92 12.51
N PHE A 126 10.82 -11.96 11.95
CA PHE A 126 9.60 -12.22 11.21
C PHE A 126 9.92 -12.78 9.82
N SER A 127 9.64 -14.07 9.61
CA SER A 127 10.01 -14.82 8.41
C SER A 127 8.94 -14.79 7.32
N ASP A 128 9.25 -15.35 6.15
CA ASP A 128 8.29 -15.58 5.07
C ASP A 128 7.18 -16.54 5.46
N GLN A 129 7.50 -17.55 6.27
CA GLN A 129 6.51 -18.47 6.82
C GLN A 129 5.58 -17.77 7.81
N ASP A 130 6.13 -16.93 8.68
CA ASP A 130 5.36 -16.12 9.62
C ASP A 130 4.39 -15.20 8.88
N TYR A 131 4.88 -14.49 7.86
CA TYR A 131 4.04 -13.65 7.02
C TYR A 131 2.93 -14.45 6.33
N SER A 132 3.26 -15.62 5.78
CA SER A 132 2.28 -16.49 5.12
C SER A 132 1.18 -16.95 6.07
N MET A 133 1.51 -17.27 7.32
CA MET A 133 0.53 -17.63 8.34
C MET A 133 -0.40 -16.47 8.72
N VAL A 134 0.15 -15.27 8.88
CA VAL A 134 -0.63 -14.06 9.11
C VAL A 134 -1.56 -13.78 7.92
N ALA A 135 -1.03 -13.85 6.71
CA ALA A 135 -1.81 -13.63 5.49
C ALA A 135 -3.01 -14.60 5.37
N ARG A 136 -2.84 -15.86 5.74
CA ARG A 136 -3.93 -16.84 5.76
C ARG A 136 -5.03 -16.50 6.76
N VAL A 137 -4.68 -15.97 7.92
CA VAL A 137 -5.68 -15.49 8.89
C VAL A 137 -6.45 -14.31 8.32
N LEU A 138 -5.74 -13.32 7.77
CA LEU A 138 -6.34 -12.08 7.29
C LEU A 138 -7.24 -12.27 6.06
N GLU A 139 -6.93 -13.22 5.18
CA GLU A 139 -7.75 -13.48 3.99
C GLU A 139 -9.18 -13.91 4.28
N HIS A 140 -9.43 -14.48 5.48
CA HIS A 140 -10.77 -14.87 5.91
C HIS A 140 -11.65 -13.68 6.33
N TYR A 141 -11.04 -12.54 6.68
CA TYR A 141 -11.76 -11.43 7.30
C TYR A 141 -11.67 -10.11 6.52
N TYR A 142 -10.72 -9.99 5.60
CA TYR A 142 -10.47 -8.77 4.83
C TYR A 142 -10.45 -9.04 3.34
N SER A 143 -11.11 -8.18 2.58
CA SER A 143 -11.11 -8.28 1.11
C SER A 143 -9.82 -7.73 0.50
N ILE A 144 -9.20 -6.75 1.15
CA ILE A 144 -7.97 -6.12 0.67
C ILE A 144 -6.98 -6.04 1.83
N CYS A 145 -5.76 -6.51 1.58
CA CYS A 145 -4.63 -6.40 2.48
C CYS A 145 -3.50 -5.62 1.80
N LEU A 146 -3.12 -4.49 2.39
CA LEU A 146 -1.95 -3.71 1.97
C LEU A 146 -0.79 -4.08 2.90
N THR A 147 0.35 -4.50 2.36
CA THR A 147 1.53 -4.81 3.15
C THR A 147 2.55 -3.70 3.00
N ASP A 148 2.83 -2.99 4.09
CA ASP A 148 3.90 -1.99 4.16
C ASP A 148 5.23 -2.71 4.39
N CYS A 149 6.06 -2.79 3.35
CA CYS A 149 7.30 -3.57 3.35
C CYS A 149 8.48 -2.75 3.87
N GLY A 150 9.53 -3.45 4.29
CA GLY A 150 10.82 -2.82 4.54
C GLY A 150 11.54 -2.40 3.25
N THR A 151 12.72 -1.84 3.40
CA THR A 151 13.55 -1.40 2.27
C THR A 151 14.45 -2.49 1.69
N GLY A 152 14.52 -3.66 2.33
CA GLY A 152 15.37 -4.78 1.92
C GLY A 152 14.63 -5.84 1.11
N LEU A 153 14.96 -6.02 -0.16
CA LEU A 153 14.39 -7.08 -1.00
C LEU A 153 14.81 -8.50 -0.57
N LEU A 154 15.93 -8.62 0.10
CA LEU A 154 16.49 -9.93 0.52
C LEU A 154 16.00 -10.38 1.90
N HIS A 155 15.23 -9.56 2.61
CA HIS A 155 14.68 -9.96 3.89
C HIS A 155 13.71 -11.14 3.71
N SER A 156 13.73 -12.10 4.64
CA SER A 156 12.92 -13.32 4.56
C SER A 156 11.43 -13.05 4.38
N ALA A 157 10.85 -12.12 5.16
CA ALA A 157 9.44 -11.76 5.05
C ALA A 157 9.07 -11.23 3.65
N MET A 158 10.00 -10.52 2.97
CA MET A 158 9.78 -9.98 1.63
C MET A 158 9.52 -11.08 0.60
N GLN A 159 10.17 -12.23 0.72
CA GLN A 159 9.93 -13.36 -0.18
C GLN A 159 8.49 -13.87 -0.04
N GLY A 160 7.98 -13.96 1.18
CA GLY A 160 6.59 -14.31 1.44
C GLY A 160 5.61 -13.28 0.89
N VAL A 161 5.90 -12.00 1.09
CA VAL A 161 5.09 -10.88 0.58
C VAL A 161 5.00 -10.92 -0.94
N LEU A 162 6.12 -11.04 -1.65
CA LEU A 162 6.17 -11.05 -3.12
C LEU A 162 5.49 -12.30 -3.71
N ARG A 163 5.65 -13.44 -3.07
CA ARG A 163 5.01 -14.69 -3.50
C ARG A 163 3.49 -14.59 -3.46
N LEU A 164 2.94 -13.92 -2.45
CA LEU A 164 1.50 -13.80 -2.21
C LEU A 164 0.88 -12.53 -2.81
N ALA A 165 1.65 -11.54 -3.20
CA ALA A 165 1.13 -10.29 -3.73
C ALA A 165 0.44 -10.48 -5.08
N ASP A 166 -0.73 -9.88 -5.23
CA ASP A 166 -1.46 -9.78 -6.51
C ASP A 166 -1.03 -8.56 -7.30
N GLN A 167 -0.71 -7.47 -6.61
CA GLN A 167 -0.19 -6.24 -7.18
C GLN A 167 0.95 -5.68 -6.32
N ILE A 168 1.81 -4.87 -6.92
CA ILE A 168 2.78 -4.04 -6.20
C ILE A 168 2.57 -2.57 -6.50
N VAL A 169 2.78 -1.75 -5.45
CA VAL A 169 2.93 -0.31 -5.53
C VAL A 169 4.38 0.01 -5.19
N LEU A 170 5.10 0.58 -6.13
CA LEU A 170 6.49 0.97 -5.95
C LEU A 170 6.57 2.48 -5.73
N VAL A 171 6.98 2.88 -4.53
CA VAL A 171 7.08 4.31 -4.17
C VAL A 171 8.50 4.81 -4.43
N SER A 172 8.59 5.89 -5.19
CA SER A 172 9.84 6.57 -5.55
C SER A 172 9.75 8.05 -5.22
N SER A 173 10.86 8.62 -4.76
CA SER A 173 11.02 10.07 -4.76
C SER A 173 11.20 10.60 -6.19
N PRO A 174 10.79 11.85 -6.49
CA PRO A 174 10.95 12.46 -7.80
C PRO A 174 12.39 13.01 -7.98
N SER A 175 13.37 12.12 -7.92
CA SER A 175 14.80 12.42 -8.03
C SER A 175 15.49 11.40 -8.92
N VAL A 176 16.66 11.75 -9.47
CA VAL A 176 17.48 10.81 -10.25
C VAL A 176 17.83 9.56 -9.44
N ASP A 177 18.20 9.75 -8.19
CA ASP A 177 18.59 8.70 -7.29
C ASP A 177 17.38 7.80 -6.89
N GLY A 178 16.21 8.41 -6.65
CA GLY A 178 14.96 7.68 -6.43
C GLY A 178 14.55 6.85 -7.65
N ALA A 179 14.63 7.43 -8.84
CA ALA A 179 14.34 6.74 -10.09
C ALA A 179 15.29 5.55 -10.32
N ARG A 180 16.58 5.75 -10.04
CA ARG A 180 17.60 4.69 -10.16
C ARG A 180 17.30 3.53 -9.20
N SER A 181 16.95 3.82 -7.96
CA SER A 181 16.57 2.82 -6.96
C SER A 181 15.30 2.06 -7.35
N ALA A 182 14.29 2.78 -7.83
CA ALA A 182 13.05 2.17 -8.30
C ALA A 182 13.27 1.29 -9.54
N SER A 183 14.07 1.75 -10.50
CA SER A 183 14.44 0.93 -11.68
C SER A 183 15.21 -0.32 -11.28
N ALA A 184 16.14 -0.23 -10.33
CA ALA A 184 16.86 -1.39 -9.80
C ALA A 184 15.92 -2.40 -9.13
N THR A 185 14.88 -1.93 -8.42
CA THR A 185 13.84 -2.79 -7.85
C THR A 185 13.09 -3.56 -8.94
N LEU A 186 12.67 -2.87 -10.00
CA LEU A 186 11.97 -3.49 -11.13
C LEU A 186 12.85 -4.52 -11.84
N ASP A 187 14.13 -4.21 -12.03
CA ASP A 187 15.11 -5.11 -12.64
C ASP A 187 15.30 -6.38 -11.79
N TRP A 188 15.45 -6.22 -10.49
CA TRP A 188 15.57 -7.34 -9.56
C TRP A 188 14.32 -8.23 -9.59
N LEU A 189 13.14 -7.66 -9.55
CA LEU A 189 11.88 -8.40 -9.61
C LEU A 189 11.75 -9.17 -10.94
N ALA A 190 12.08 -8.55 -12.06
CA ALA A 190 12.06 -9.21 -13.37
C ALA A 190 13.05 -10.38 -13.44
N ALA A 191 14.25 -10.22 -12.88
CA ALA A 191 15.28 -11.25 -12.85
C ALA A 191 14.92 -12.44 -11.92
N HIS A 192 14.05 -12.23 -10.92
CA HIS A 192 13.63 -13.25 -9.95
C HIS A 192 12.24 -13.82 -10.23
N SER A 193 11.83 -13.84 -11.49
CA SER A 193 10.56 -14.43 -11.95
C SER A 193 9.29 -13.68 -11.50
N TYR A 194 9.39 -12.41 -11.15
CA TYR A 194 8.26 -11.53 -10.82
C TYR A 194 7.94 -10.54 -11.96
N GLY A 195 8.25 -10.87 -13.21
CA GLY A 195 8.01 -10.02 -14.36
C GLY A 195 6.54 -9.67 -14.58
N ASP A 196 5.62 -10.54 -14.20
CA ASP A 196 4.19 -10.28 -14.18
C ASP A 196 3.80 -9.19 -13.16
N LEU A 197 4.39 -9.19 -11.96
CA LEU A 197 4.20 -8.12 -10.98
C LEU A 197 4.76 -6.79 -11.50
N VAL A 198 5.90 -6.80 -12.20
CA VAL A 198 6.48 -5.59 -12.79
C VAL A 198 5.54 -4.99 -13.83
N ARG A 199 5.03 -5.78 -14.78
CA ARG A 199 4.12 -5.30 -15.81
C ARG A 199 2.82 -4.73 -15.25
N ASN A 200 2.33 -5.27 -14.15
CA ASN A 200 1.11 -4.84 -13.47
C ASN A 200 1.37 -3.87 -12.32
N ALA A 201 2.62 -3.48 -12.08
CA ALA A 201 2.98 -2.56 -11.03
C ALA A 201 2.42 -1.16 -11.24
N VAL A 202 2.16 -0.49 -10.14
CA VAL A 202 1.86 0.95 -10.10
C VAL A 202 3.01 1.66 -9.43
N VAL A 203 3.63 2.60 -10.11
CA VAL A 203 4.68 3.44 -9.55
C VAL A 203 4.05 4.72 -8.99
N VAL A 204 4.39 5.05 -7.75
CA VAL A 204 4.01 6.30 -7.10
C VAL A 204 5.21 7.21 -7.02
N LEU A 205 5.12 8.37 -7.66
CA LEU A 205 6.09 9.46 -7.50
C LEU A 205 5.59 10.35 -6.36
N SER A 206 6.21 10.20 -5.19
CA SER A 206 5.79 10.87 -3.96
C SER A 206 6.64 12.11 -3.68
N ILE A 207 6.00 13.27 -3.61
CA ILE A 207 6.64 14.55 -3.32
C ILE A 207 6.49 14.84 -1.83
N VAL A 208 7.48 14.40 -1.03
CA VAL A 208 7.43 14.49 0.45
C VAL A 208 7.92 15.83 1.00
N ARG A 209 8.55 16.68 0.17
CA ARG A 209 9.05 18.00 0.54
C ARG A 209 8.74 19.01 -0.56
N PRO A 210 8.59 20.31 -0.22
CA PRO A 210 8.45 21.35 -1.24
C PRO A 210 9.59 21.31 -2.24
N ARG A 211 9.26 21.42 -3.52
CA ARG A 211 10.26 21.39 -4.60
C ARG A 211 10.84 22.78 -4.81
N ASN A 212 11.97 23.05 -4.20
CA ASN A 212 12.78 24.22 -4.51
C ASN A 212 13.74 23.83 -5.64
N LYS A 213 13.46 24.26 -6.88
CA LYS A 213 14.34 24.12 -8.07
C LYS A 213 14.84 22.66 -8.30
N SER A 214 13.94 21.73 -8.46
CA SER A 214 14.33 20.36 -8.91
C SER A 214 14.75 20.41 -10.37
N THR A 215 15.90 19.82 -10.68
CA THR A 215 16.42 19.62 -12.04
C THR A 215 15.78 18.44 -12.76
N VAL A 216 14.93 17.66 -12.06
CA VAL A 216 14.31 16.45 -12.62
C VAL A 216 13.01 16.81 -13.31
N ASP A 217 12.92 16.43 -14.58
CA ASP A 217 11.70 16.51 -15.37
C ASP A 217 10.76 15.36 -14.97
N LEU A 218 9.67 15.70 -14.28
CA LEU A 218 8.67 14.72 -13.83
C LEU A 218 7.98 14.00 -14.99
N ASN A 219 7.81 14.66 -16.13
CA ASN A 219 7.16 14.04 -17.29
C ASN A 219 8.03 12.92 -17.86
N ARG A 220 9.35 13.18 -17.98
CA ARG A 220 10.31 12.16 -18.42
C ARG A 220 10.38 10.98 -17.43
N LEU A 221 10.31 11.28 -16.14
CA LEU A 221 10.33 10.26 -15.10
C LEU A 221 9.07 9.38 -15.18
N GLU A 222 7.93 9.99 -15.37
CA GLU A 222 6.64 9.30 -15.57
C GLU A 222 6.67 8.43 -16.82
N GLU A 223 7.14 8.96 -17.96
CA GLU A 223 7.30 8.21 -19.21
C GLU A 223 8.23 7.01 -19.05
N HIS A 224 9.33 7.19 -18.33
CA HIS A 224 10.30 6.12 -18.06
C HIS A 224 9.64 4.93 -17.36
N PHE A 225 8.85 5.17 -16.32
CA PHE A 225 8.15 4.10 -15.60
C PHE A 225 6.92 3.58 -16.34
N ALA A 226 6.20 4.43 -17.05
CA ALA A 226 5.03 4.04 -17.83
C ALA A 226 5.37 3.05 -18.95
N ALA A 227 6.61 3.05 -19.44
CA ALA A 227 7.10 2.09 -20.42
C ALA A 227 7.23 0.65 -19.87
N ARG A 228 7.33 0.50 -18.54
CA ARG A 228 7.57 -0.80 -17.89
C ARG A 228 6.41 -1.28 -17.02
N CYS A 229 5.61 -0.37 -16.51
CA CYS A 229 4.59 -0.61 -15.50
C CYS A 229 3.21 -0.25 -16.03
N ARG A 230 2.17 -0.72 -15.34
CA ARG A 230 0.78 -0.49 -15.75
C ARG A 230 0.37 0.96 -15.62
N ALA A 231 0.83 1.65 -14.59
CA ALA A 231 0.49 3.05 -14.35
C ALA A 231 1.54 3.76 -13.48
N VAL A 232 1.53 5.07 -13.57
CA VAL A 232 2.30 5.97 -12.72
C VAL A 232 1.35 7.02 -12.13
N VAL A 233 1.43 7.23 -10.84
CA VAL A 233 0.61 8.22 -10.13
C VAL A 233 1.52 9.18 -9.36
N ARG A 234 1.28 10.47 -9.49
CA ARG A 234 1.99 11.50 -8.72
C ARG A 234 1.18 11.85 -7.48
N ILE A 235 1.81 11.74 -6.31
CA ILE A 235 1.25 12.28 -5.07
C ILE A 235 1.95 13.60 -4.79
N PRO A 236 1.22 14.72 -4.82
CA PRO A 236 1.81 16.05 -4.62
C PRO A 236 2.27 16.23 -3.18
N TYR A 237 3.13 17.24 -2.97
CA TYR A 237 3.44 17.70 -1.63
C TYR A 237 2.17 18.15 -0.91
N ASP A 238 2.07 17.76 0.34
CA ASP A 238 0.96 18.12 1.23
C ASP A 238 1.52 18.39 2.62
N SER A 239 1.23 19.56 3.17
CA SER A 239 1.74 19.96 4.48
C SER A 239 1.25 19.07 5.61
N HIS A 240 0.01 18.56 5.53
CA HIS A 240 -0.50 17.59 6.49
C HIS A 240 0.33 16.30 6.49
N LEU A 241 0.72 15.80 5.32
CA LEU A 241 1.55 14.59 5.23
C LEU A 241 3.01 14.84 5.64
N GLU A 242 3.53 16.07 5.47
CA GLU A 242 4.87 16.44 5.91
C GLU A 242 5.03 16.40 7.42
N GLU A 243 3.97 16.68 8.18
CA GLU A 243 3.99 16.61 9.65
C GLU A 243 4.43 15.24 10.18
N GLY A 244 4.28 14.19 9.36
CA GLY A 244 4.74 12.85 9.66
C GLY A 244 3.90 12.10 10.71
N ALA A 245 2.85 12.72 11.20
CA ALA A 245 1.90 12.19 12.18
C ALA A 245 0.81 11.32 11.51
N GLU A 246 -0.33 11.17 12.19
CA GLU A 246 -1.51 10.45 11.68
C GLU A 246 -1.99 11.01 10.34
N VAL A 247 -2.37 10.13 9.43
CA VAL A 247 -2.91 10.51 8.13
C VAL A 247 -4.44 10.59 8.22
N GLU A 248 -4.95 11.79 8.10
CA GLU A 248 -6.39 12.08 8.12
C GLU A 248 -6.83 12.57 6.74
N LEU A 249 -7.75 11.83 6.09
CA LEU A 249 -8.21 12.17 4.73
C LEU A 249 -8.84 13.56 4.64
N ASP A 250 -9.55 13.99 5.68
CA ASP A 250 -10.25 15.27 5.71
C ASP A 250 -9.29 16.47 5.82
N LEU A 251 -8.06 16.25 6.24
CA LEU A 251 -7.00 17.27 6.32
C LEU A 251 -6.15 17.37 5.06
N LEU A 252 -6.28 16.44 4.14
CA LEU A 252 -5.57 16.49 2.86
C LEU A 252 -6.07 17.64 1.99
N SER A 253 -5.15 18.28 1.27
CA SER A 253 -5.53 19.17 0.19
C SER A 253 -6.37 18.42 -0.85
N ARG A 254 -7.25 19.14 -1.55
CA ARG A 254 -8.06 18.54 -2.61
C ARG A 254 -7.21 17.82 -3.65
N GLN A 255 -6.10 18.42 -4.03
CA GLN A 255 -5.19 17.86 -5.02
C GLN A 255 -4.59 16.51 -4.55
N THR A 256 -4.20 16.42 -3.29
CA THR A 256 -3.69 15.18 -2.70
C THR A 256 -4.77 14.13 -2.57
N ALA A 257 -5.97 14.51 -2.11
CA ALA A 257 -7.11 13.60 -2.03
C ALA A 257 -7.50 13.04 -3.41
N ASP A 258 -7.50 13.87 -4.45
CA ASP A 258 -7.77 13.43 -5.83
C ASP A 258 -6.65 12.52 -6.36
N ALA A 259 -5.40 12.74 -5.97
CA ALA A 259 -4.27 11.86 -6.33
C ALA A 259 -4.40 10.48 -5.68
N TYR A 260 -4.78 10.40 -4.41
CA TYR A 260 -5.06 9.13 -3.75
C TYR A 260 -6.29 8.41 -4.33
N LEU A 261 -7.31 9.16 -4.73
CA LEU A 261 -8.46 8.58 -5.43
C LEU A 261 -8.02 7.98 -6.77
N ALA A 262 -7.17 8.67 -7.54
CA ALA A 262 -6.63 8.16 -8.78
C ALA A 262 -5.80 6.89 -8.55
N LEU A 263 -4.95 6.87 -7.52
CA LEU A 263 -4.18 5.68 -7.14
C LEU A 263 -5.10 4.51 -6.77
N ALA A 264 -6.10 4.76 -5.93
CA ALA A 264 -7.08 3.75 -5.52
C ALA A 264 -7.87 3.19 -6.73
N ALA A 265 -8.23 4.03 -7.70
CA ALA A 265 -8.91 3.62 -8.92
C ALA A 265 -8.03 2.71 -9.78
N VAL A 266 -6.76 3.05 -9.95
CA VAL A 266 -5.80 2.23 -10.70
C VAL A 266 -5.57 0.87 -10.01
N ILE A 267 -5.47 0.83 -8.69
CA ILE A 267 -5.40 -0.43 -7.95
C ILE A 267 -6.71 -1.23 -8.10
N GLY A 268 -7.86 -0.54 -8.05
CA GLY A 268 -9.18 -1.14 -8.25
C GLY A 268 -9.35 -1.83 -9.59
N ASP A 269 -8.71 -1.35 -10.65
CA ASP A 269 -8.70 -2.00 -11.97
C ASP A 269 -8.12 -3.42 -11.91
N GLY A 270 -7.27 -3.72 -10.94
CA GLY A 270 -6.71 -5.04 -10.72
C GLY A 270 -7.59 -6.00 -9.90
N PHE A 271 -8.64 -5.52 -9.25
CA PHE A 271 -9.45 -6.36 -8.34
C PHE A 271 -10.28 -7.44 -9.04
N ALA A 272 -10.68 -7.21 -10.28
CA ALA A 272 -11.42 -8.19 -11.06
C ALA A 272 -10.52 -9.27 -11.70
N MET A 273 -9.21 -9.11 -11.66
CA MET A 273 -8.26 -10.11 -12.15
C MET A 273 -8.23 -11.30 -11.20
N PRO A 274 -8.13 -12.55 -11.72
CA PRO A 274 -7.99 -13.71 -10.84
C PRO A 274 -6.71 -13.57 -10.01
N ALA A 275 -6.79 -14.06 -8.75
CA ALA A 275 -5.62 -14.12 -7.88
C ALA A 275 -4.44 -14.81 -8.59
N ARG A 276 -3.23 -14.27 -8.41
CA ARG A 276 -2.04 -14.92 -8.94
C ARG A 276 -1.94 -16.34 -8.38
N ALA A 277 -1.73 -17.32 -9.26
CA ALA A 277 -1.42 -18.66 -8.84
C ALA A 277 -0.18 -18.63 -7.93
N MET A 278 -0.28 -19.21 -6.74
CA MET A 278 0.86 -19.34 -5.84
C MET A 278 1.98 -20.06 -6.59
N ARG A 279 3.11 -19.39 -6.74
CA ARG A 279 4.33 -20.06 -7.23
C ARG A 279 4.90 -20.88 -6.07
N VAL A 280 4.91 -22.19 -6.26
CA VAL A 280 5.50 -23.16 -5.33
C VAL A 280 7.03 -23.01 -5.33
#